data_2a5b27e85fae4d02b767faba90356507
#
_entry.id   2a5b27e85fae4d02b767faba90356507
#
_cell.length_a   1.000
_cell.length_b   1.000
_cell.length_c   1.000
_cell.angle_alpha   90.00
_cell.angle_beta   90.00
_cell.angle_gamma   90.00
#
_symmetry.space_group_name_H-M   'P 1'
#
loop_
_entity.id
_entity.type
_entity.pdbx_description
1 polymer ?
#
loop_
_entity_poly.entity_id
_entity_poly.type
_entity_poly.pdbx_seq_one_letter_code
_entity_poly.pdbx_strand_id
1 'polypeptide(L)'
;MRRISIDVYASPRFIVELCLVCMLCCDVSMGAETGSSDAAAQSETGAGSQLGFASHRSVEGELAETARRQSEGALARFHRRKKELEDRTGLTYGFDSQAQYLATDSDKSRSDAASNVTRFYGVWTATGRSTPDDGALVFKVEYRTALGDRISTQALGPSLGYAGVFSSTYSDAGAILTNLYWRQHFAGGRGGLVVGQVDPYDYVNVNSLSSPWTAFTNLAFEQQPTLPAPPQGLGAAARWRLDDNWQVLAGFADANADPSEPWQSARDFFDEFETFKHVAIGWAPDWADRYDQTLQLTIWQVDERTEAGVEDGYGAAFTASGRRDPWRPVLRFGYANDAGAVLERAVSIGTGYDARGGKDLAGLGVSWGRAPDNYRDQYTVEAFYRYDMTDFLELTPEIQYVVNPANDPATDDILVLGFRLRAFF
;
A
#
# COMPACT_ATOMS: atom_id res chain seq x y z
N MET A 1 5.79 -11.37 39.65
CA MET A 1 5.78 -12.17 38.43
C MET A 1 7.18 -12.11 37.82
N ARG A 2 7.81 -13.25 37.50
CA ARG A 2 9.19 -13.26 36.97
C ARG A 2 9.18 -12.76 35.54
N ARG A 3 9.94 -11.68 35.26
CA ARG A 3 10.26 -11.25 33.90
C ARG A 3 11.05 -12.36 33.21
N ILE A 4 10.56 -12.84 32.08
CA ILE A 4 11.33 -13.70 31.17
C ILE A 4 12.08 -12.73 30.25
N SER A 5 13.36 -12.48 30.55
CA SER A 5 14.26 -11.78 29.64
C SER A 5 14.60 -12.77 28.51
N ILE A 6 14.10 -12.53 27.32
CA ILE A 6 14.57 -13.20 26.13
C ILE A 6 15.68 -12.29 25.55
N ASP A 7 16.93 -12.61 25.83
CA ASP A 7 18.09 -11.99 25.20
C ASP A 7 18.16 -12.44 23.73
N VAL A 8 17.46 -11.75 22.85
CA VAL A 8 17.60 -11.93 21.40
C VAL A 8 18.63 -10.92 20.89
N TYR A 9 19.91 -11.24 21.05
CA TYR A 9 20.95 -10.60 20.27
C TYR A 9 20.84 -11.11 18.82
N ALA A 10 20.02 -10.46 18.01
CA ALA A 10 20.02 -10.67 16.58
C ALA A 10 21.30 -10.11 15.98
N SER A 11 22.32 -10.97 15.83
CA SER A 11 23.55 -10.57 15.15
C SER A 11 23.25 -10.32 13.67
N PRO A 12 24.00 -9.42 12.99
CA PRO A 12 23.87 -9.21 11.54
C PRO A 12 23.96 -10.49 10.71
N ARG A 13 24.60 -11.56 11.26
CA ARG A 13 24.66 -12.89 10.65
C ARG A 13 23.30 -13.58 10.56
N PHE A 14 22.42 -13.40 11.55
CA PHE A 14 21.09 -14.03 11.54
C PHE A 14 20.20 -13.46 10.42
N ILE A 15 20.33 -12.16 10.13
CA ILE A 15 19.61 -11.50 9.02
C ILE A 15 20.13 -12.01 7.68
N VAL A 16 21.46 -12.16 7.55
CA VAL A 16 22.09 -12.69 6.33
C VAL A 16 21.72 -14.16 6.08
N GLU A 17 21.65 -14.98 7.13
CA GLU A 17 21.23 -16.39 7.00
C GLU A 17 19.73 -16.49 6.66
N LEU A 18 18.87 -15.63 7.20
CA LEU A 18 17.46 -15.56 6.82
C LEU A 18 17.27 -15.08 5.38
N CYS A 19 18.08 -14.13 4.93
CA CYS A 19 18.14 -13.67 3.53
C CYS A 19 18.60 -14.79 2.57
N LEU A 20 19.60 -15.59 2.97
CA LEU A 20 20.06 -16.73 2.16
C LEU A 20 19.00 -17.83 2.03
N VAL A 21 18.23 -18.10 3.08
CA VAL A 21 17.11 -19.06 3.05
C VAL A 21 15.99 -18.56 2.13
N CYS A 22 15.68 -17.26 2.14
CA CYS A 22 14.71 -16.67 1.19
C CYS A 22 15.24 -16.67 -0.25
N MET A 23 16.52 -16.42 -0.49
CA MET A 23 17.10 -16.49 -1.84
C MET A 23 17.16 -17.93 -2.39
N LEU A 24 17.37 -18.94 -1.55
CA LEU A 24 17.29 -20.35 -1.94
C LEU A 24 15.85 -20.79 -2.23
N CYS A 25 14.84 -20.09 -1.71
CA CYS A 25 13.43 -20.28 -2.11
C CYS A 25 13.08 -19.56 -3.41
N CYS A 26 13.89 -18.63 -3.88
CA CYS A 26 13.75 -17.92 -5.15
C CYS A 26 14.63 -18.50 -6.25
N ASP A 27 14.74 -19.83 -6.37
CA ASP A 27 15.26 -20.45 -7.58
C ASP A 27 14.35 -20.08 -8.74
N VAL A 28 14.77 -19.05 -9.47
CA VAL A 28 14.17 -18.69 -10.76
C VAL A 28 14.57 -19.78 -11.76
N SER A 29 13.89 -20.91 -11.71
CA SER A 29 13.95 -21.87 -12.79
C SER A 29 13.17 -21.29 -13.97
N MET A 30 13.91 -20.77 -14.94
CA MET A 30 13.41 -20.59 -16.31
C MET A 30 13.13 -21.99 -16.88
N GLY A 31 11.97 -22.53 -16.55
CA GLY A 31 11.48 -23.79 -17.10
C GLY A 31 10.06 -23.57 -17.57
N ALA A 32 9.89 -23.44 -18.87
CA ALA A 32 8.60 -23.48 -19.50
C ALA A 32 8.01 -24.89 -19.33
N GLU A 33 6.95 -25.03 -18.54
CA GLU A 33 6.04 -26.16 -18.65
C GLU A 33 4.62 -25.67 -18.91
N THR A 34 4.16 -26.03 -20.10
CA THR A 34 2.79 -25.91 -20.56
C THR A 34 1.90 -26.87 -19.79
N GLY A 35 1.05 -26.32 -18.93
CA GLY A 35 -0.02 -27.03 -18.24
C GLY A 35 -1.33 -26.27 -18.39
N SER A 36 -2.10 -26.69 -19.40
CA SER A 36 -3.47 -26.22 -19.61
C SER A 36 -4.39 -26.85 -18.59
N SER A 37 -5.07 -26.05 -17.74
CA SER A 37 -6.46 -26.25 -17.34
C SER A 37 -6.82 -25.23 -16.25
N ASP A 38 -7.93 -24.54 -16.45
CA ASP A 38 -8.62 -23.55 -15.62
C ASP A 38 -8.55 -22.08 -16.06
N ALA A 39 -8.36 -21.84 -17.35
CA ALA A 39 -8.48 -20.51 -17.97
C ALA A 39 -9.95 -20.02 -18.17
N ALA A 40 -10.96 -20.76 -17.68
CA ALA A 40 -12.36 -20.43 -17.99
C ALA A 40 -13.07 -19.55 -16.96
N ALA A 41 -12.47 -19.30 -15.78
CA ALA A 41 -13.10 -18.48 -14.71
C ALA A 41 -12.60 -17.02 -14.64
N GLN A 42 -11.60 -16.64 -15.44
CA GLN A 42 -10.98 -15.32 -15.39
C GLN A 42 -11.45 -14.32 -16.46
N SER A 43 -12.42 -14.68 -17.31
CA SER A 43 -12.74 -13.89 -18.51
C SER A 43 -13.87 -12.87 -18.39
N GLU A 44 -14.41 -12.60 -17.17
CA GLU A 44 -15.54 -11.65 -17.02
C GLU A 44 -15.25 -10.41 -16.17
N THR A 45 -14.05 -10.19 -15.65
CA THR A 45 -13.69 -8.87 -15.14
C THR A 45 -13.29 -7.99 -16.31
N GLY A 46 -13.99 -6.87 -16.48
CA GLY A 46 -13.88 -6.01 -17.66
C GLY A 46 -12.43 -5.72 -18.06
N ALA A 47 -12.18 -5.72 -19.37
CA ALA A 47 -10.87 -5.55 -19.99
C ALA A 47 -10.03 -4.35 -19.47
N GLY A 48 -10.65 -3.39 -18.78
CA GLY A 48 -9.99 -2.22 -18.19
C GLY A 48 -9.18 -2.52 -16.93
N SER A 49 -9.53 -3.53 -16.12
CA SER A 49 -8.83 -3.79 -14.84
C SER A 49 -7.45 -4.43 -15.01
N GLN A 50 -7.16 -5.02 -16.17
CA GLN A 50 -5.86 -5.63 -16.45
C GLN A 50 -4.82 -4.62 -17.00
N LEU A 51 -5.23 -3.40 -17.31
CA LEU A 51 -4.42 -2.41 -18.02
C LEU A 51 -4.08 -1.23 -17.10
N GLY A 52 -2.80 -0.99 -16.85
CA GLY A 52 -2.32 0.27 -16.30
C GLY A 52 -2.15 0.34 -14.78
N PHE A 53 -2.86 1.22 -14.10
CA PHE A 53 -2.62 1.64 -12.71
C PHE A 53 -3.40 0.85 -11.64
N ALA A 54 -4.13 -0.20 -12.00
CA ALA A 54 -4.94 -1.01 -11.09
C ALA A 54 -4.07 -1.91 -10.18
N SER A 55 -3.55 -1.34 -9.09
CA SER A 55 -2.83 -2.07 -8.04
C SER A 55 -3.77 -2.53 -6.93
N HIS A 56 -3.30 -3.36 -6.00
CA HIS A 56 -4.06 -3.78 -4.82
C HIS A 56 -4.47 -2.62 -3.88
N ARG A 57 -3.88 -1.43 -4.04
CA ARG A 57 -4.20 -0.21 -3.28
C ARG A 57 -5.13 0.73 -4.02
N SER A 58 -5.11 0.69 -5.35
CA SER A 58 -5.88 1.61 -6.18
C SER A 58 -7.38 1.33 -6.08
N VAL A 59 -8.18 2.35 -6.39
CA VAL A 59 -9.65 2.26 -6.46
C VAL A 59 -10.09 1.08 -7.34
N GLU A 60 -9.44 0.89 -8.47
CA GLU A 60 -9.77 -0.17 -9.44
C GLU A 60 -9.45 -1.56 -8.91
N GLY A 61 -8.31 -1.72 -8.24
CA GLY A 61 -7.94 -2.98 -7.60
C GLY A 61 -8.88 -3.36 -6.45
N GLU A 62 -9.28 -2.38 -5.65
CA GLU A 62 -10.23 -2.59 -4.55
C GLU A 62 -11.63 -2.96 -5.05
N LEU A 63 -12.12 -2.31 -6.12
CA LEU A 63 -13.38 -2.66 -6.75
C LEU A 63 -13.36 -4.07 -7.35
N ALA A 64 -12.27 -4.46 -8.00
CA ALA A 64 -12.11 -5.80 -8.57
C ALA A 64 -12.08 -6.88 -7.47
N GLU A 65 -11.38 -6.63 -6.36
CA GLU A 65 -11.35 -7.53 -5.20
C GLU A 65 -12.74 -7.69 -4.57
N THR A 66 -13.46 -6.59 -4.36
CA THR A 66 -14.84 -6.60 -3.83
C THR A 66 -15.78 -7.37 -4.75
N ALA A 67 -15.70 -7.13 -6.07
CA ALA A 67 -16.53 -7.81 -7.05
C ALA A 67 -16.30 -9.34 -7.04
N ARG A 68 -15.03 -9.76 -6.98
CA ARG A 68 -14.67 -11.17 -6.91
C ARG A 68 -15.25 -11.88 -5.68
N ARG A 69 -15.26 -11.19 -4.53
CA ARG A 69 -15.72 -11.77 -3.24
C ARG A 69 -17.24 -11.80 -3.11
N GLN A 70 -17.96 -10.85 -3.72
CA GLN A 70 -19.40 -10.66 -3.57
C GLN A 70 -20.24 -11.23 -4.71
N SER A 71 -19.63 -11.91 -5.68
CA SER A 71 -20.34 -12.52 -6.83
C SER A 71 -21.40 -13.55 -6.41
N GLU A 72 -21.19 -14.16 -5.25
CA GLU A 72 -22.09 -15.14 -4.63
C GLU A 72 -22.41 -14.71 -3.19
N GLY A 73 -23.55 -15.12 -2.63
CA GLY A 73 -23.87 -14.90 -1.22
C GLY A 73 -24.97 -13.87 -0.93
N ALA A 74 -24.95 -13.30 0.29
CA ALA A 74 -26.03 -12.45 0.81
C ALA A 74 -26.23 -11.15 0.01
N LEU A 75 -25.17 -10.62 -0.58
CA LEU A 75 -25.16 -9.39 -1.37
C LEU A 75 -25.35 -9.59 -2.88
N ALA A 76 -25.56 -10.80 -3.36
CA ALA A 76 -25.62 -11.10 -4.81
C ALA A 76 -26.68 -10.25 -5.57
N ARG A 77 -27.81 -9.89 -4.93
CA ARG A 77 -28.82 -8.99 -5.53
C ARG A 77 -28.31 -7.55 -5.64
N PHE A 78 -27.62 -7.06 -4.62
CA PHE A 78 -27.01 -5.73 -4.63
C PHE A 78 -25.94 -5.65 -5.70
N HIS A 79 -25.11 -6.67 -5.79
CA HIS A 79 -24.02 -6.78 -6.77
C HIS A 79 -24.55 -6.78 -8.21
N ARG A 80 -25.63 -7.54 -8.49
CA ARG A 80 -26.29 -7.50 -9.82
C ARG A 80 -26.76 -6.09 -10.18
N ARG A 81 -27.35 -5.35 -9.25
CA ARG A 81 -27.78 -3.95 -9.50
C ARG A 81 -26.59 -3.02 -9.77
N LYS A 82 -25.47 -3.21 -9.08
CA LYS A 82 -24.23 -2.46 -9.36
C LYS A 82 -23.74 -2.77 -10.78
N LYS A 83 -23.72 -4.04 -11.17
CA LYS A 83 -23.32 -4.46 -12.51
C LYS A 83 -24.28 -3.93 -13.60
N GLU A 84 -25.59 -3.96 -13.38
CA GLU A 84 -26.57 -3.35 -14.30
C GLU A 84 -26.36 -1.83 -14.45
N LEU A 85 -25.94 -1.14 -13.37
CA LEU A 85 -25.59 0.27 -13.43
C LEU A 85 -24.31 0.49 -14.23
N GLU A 86 -23.27 -0.31 -13.98
CA GLU A 86 -22.00 -0.28 -14.71
C GLU A 86 -22.21 -0.52 -16.21
N ASP A 87 -22.92 -1.59 -16.58
CA ASP A 87 -23.21 -1.94 -17.97
C ASP A 87 -23.92 -0.79 -18.69
N ARG A 88 -24.83 -0.10 -18.01
CA ARG A 88 -25.63 0.98 -18.57
C ARG A 88 -24.90 2.33 -18.63
N THR A 89 -24.15 2.66 -17.58
CA THR A 89 -23.59 4.02 -17.39
C THR A 89 -22.06 4.07 -17.44
N GLY A 90 -21.38 2.94 -17.26
CA GLY A 90 -19.93 2.84 -17.09
C GLY A 90 -19.46 3.19 -15.67
N LEU A 91 -20.37 3.36 -14.70
CA LEU A 91 -20.05 3.69 -13.31
C LEU A 91 -20.01 2.44 -12.44
N THR A 92 -18.84 2.18 -11.86
CA THR A 92 -18.64 1.21 -10.77
C THR A 92 -18.25 1.95 -9.50
N TYR A 93 -18.78 1.56 -8.35
CA TYR A 93 -18.49 2.21 -7.07
C TYR A 93 -18.41 1.21 -5.93
N GLY A 94 -17.70 1.59 -4.86
CA GLY A 94 -17.59 0.86 -3.62
C GLY A 94 -17.79 1.78 -2.41
N PHE A 95 -18.18 1.18 -1.32
CA PHE A 95 -18.27 1.82 -0.02
C PHE A 95 -17.74 0.86 1.02
N ASP A 96 -16.87 1.32 1.92
CA ASP A 96 -16.48 0.53 3.08
C ASP A 96 -16.23 1.40 4.32
N SER A 97 -16.19 0.71 5.45
CA SER A 97 -15.80 1.31 6.72
C SER A 97 -14.95 0.31 7.49
N GLN A 98 -13.82 0.78 8.01
CA GLN A 98 -12.90 -0.03 8.77
C GLN A 98 -12.52 0.66 10.07
N ALA A 99 -12.78 -0.01 11.19
CA ALA A 99 -12.32 0.39 12.52
C ALA A 99 -11.04 -0.39 12.88
N GLN A 100 -10.10 0.28 13.53
CA GLN A 100 -8.89 -0.33 14.09
C GLN A 100 -8.72 0.10 15.55
N TYR A 101 -8.29 -0.85 16.37
CA TYR A 101 -7.87 -0.63 17.75
C TYR A 101 -6.48 -1.20 17.95
N LEU A 102 -5.59 -0.42 18.56
CA LEU A 102 -4.23 -0.82 18.94
C LEU A 102 -4.03 -0.55 20.43
N ALA A 103 -3.40 -1.49 21.14
CA ALA A 103 -2.98 -1.35 22.52
C ALA A 103 -1.50 -1.72 22.65
N THR A 104 -0.76 -1.01 23.49
CA THR A 104 0.66 -1.23 23.76
C THR A 104 0.91 -1.48 25.23
N ASP A 105 1.99 -2.16 25.55
CA ASP A 105 2.50 -2.39 26.90
C ASP A 105 3.33 -1.22 27.44
N SER A 106 3.43 -0.11 26.69
CA SER A 106 4.21 1.06 27.09
C SER A 106 3.63 1.75 28.33
N ASP A 107 4.49 2.07 29.29
CA ASP A 107 4.16 2.85 30.50
C ASP A 107 3.97 4.37 30.21
N LYS A 108 4.08 4.79 28.95
CA LYS A 108 3.87 6.18 28.52
C LYS A 108 2.40 6.56 28.64
N SER A 109 2.13 7.86 28.66
CA SER A 109 0.80 8.45 28.95
C SER A 109 -0.33 7.99 28.02
N ARG A 110 -0.01 7.33 26.91
CA ARG A 110 -0.98 6.77 25.96
C ARG A 110 -0.60 5.33 25.64
N SER A 111 -1.44 4.41 26.11
CA SER A 111 -1.25 2.97 25.95
C SER A 111 -2.20 2.36 24.91
N ASP A 112 -3.13 3.16 24.33
CA ASP A 112 -4.05 2.68 23.31
C ASP A 112 -4.45 3.78 22.33
N ALA A 113 -4.87 3.35 21.15
CA ALA A 113 -5.36 4.19 20.07
C ALA A 113 -6.50 3.49 19.32
N ALA A 114 -7.42 4.28 18.78
CA ALA A 114 -8.51 3.75 17.98
C ALA A 114 -8.89 4.71 16.87
N SER A 115 -9.13 4.19 15.68
CA SER A 115 -9.54 4.97 14.51
C SER A 115 -10.64 4.27 13.72
N ASN A 116 -11.38 5.07 12.95
CA ASN A 116 -12.25 4.59 11.89
C ASN A 116 -11.93 5.33 10.59
N VAL A 117 -11.96 4.60 9.49
CA VAL A 117 -11.90 5.15 8.13
C VAL A 117 -13.12 4.66 7.37
N THR A 118 -13.92 5.60 6.87
CA THR A 118 -15.07 5.32 6.01
C THR A 118 -14.77 5.88 4.64
N ARG A 119 -14.99 5.08 3.57
CA ARG A 119 -14.60 5.42 2.21
C ARG A 119 -15.75 5.26 1.24
N PHE A 120 -15.85 6.21 0.30
CA PHE A 120 -16.67 6.09 -0.89
C PHE A 120 -15.79 6.33 -2.11
N TYR A 121 -15.79 5.38 -3.03
CA TYR A 121 -14.87 5.40 -4.16
C TYR A 121 -15.51 4.77 -5.41
N GLY A 122 -14.99 5.14 -6.57
CA GLY A 122 -15.52 4.59 -7.81
C GLY A 122 -14.74 4.99 -9.05
N VAL A 123 -15.15 4.37 -10.15
CA VAL A 123 -14.63 4.57 -11.50
C VAL A 123 -15.78 4.80 -12.45
N TRP A 124 -15.75 5.90 -13.18
CA TRP A 124 -16.68 6.15 -14.27
C TRP A 124 -15.95 6.08 -15.60
N THR A 125 -16.09 4.95 -16.30
CA THR A 125 -15.56 4.77 -17.66
C THR A 125 -16.43 5.56 -18.64
N ALA A 126 -15.96 6.75 -18.99
CA ALA A 126 -16.69 7.71 -19.82
C ALA A 126 -16.52 7.45 -21.31
N THR A 127 -15.34 6.97 -21.73
CA THR A 127 -15.01 6.74 -23.15
C THR A 127 -14.37 5.37 -23.34
N GLY A 128 -14.47 4.80 -24.55
CA GLY A 128 -13.77 3.58 -24.91
C GLY A 128 -14.23 2.32 -24.15
N ARG A 129 -15.46 2.28 -23.64
CA ARG A 129 -16.00 1.11 -22.93
C ARG A 129 -15.84 -0.14 -23.80
N SER A 130 -15.39 -1.23 -23.21
CA SER A 130 -15.12 -2.51 -23.90
C SER A 130 -13.98 -2.45 -24.90
N THR A 131 -13.12 -1.44 -24.83
CA THR A 131 -11.88 -1.35 -25.61
C THR A 131 -10.67 -1.27 -24.69
N PRO A 132 -9.47 -1.65 -25.12
CA PRO A 132 -8.27 -1.50 -24.32
C PRO A 132 -7.81 -0.02 -24.18
N ASP A 133 -8.41 0.91 -24.93
CA ASP A 133 -8.06 2.34 -24.95
C ASP A 133 -9.17 3.18 -24.30
N ASP A 134 -9.57 2.80 -23.09
CA ASP A 134 -10.62 3.46 -22.33
C ASP A 134 -10.13 4.70 -21.58
N GLY A 135 -11.06 5.63 -21.34
CA GLY A 135 -10.87 6.80 -20.49
C GLY A 135 -11.89 6.82 -19.35
N ALA A 136 -11.41 7.06 -18.13
CA ALA A 136 -12.23 7.01 -16.94
C ALA A 136 -11.89 8.13 -15.94
N LEU A 137 -12.92 8.62 -15.24
CA LEU A 137 -12.77 9.42 -14.03
C LEU A 137 -12.74 8.47 -12.83
N VAL A 138 -11.66 8.56 -12.04
CA VAL A 138 -11.49 7.80 -10.79
C VAL A 138 -11.63 8.75 -9.63
N PHE A 139 -12.40 8.35 -8.60
CA PHE A 139 -12.62 9.18 -7.42
C PHE A 139 -12.60 8.33 -6.14
N LYS A 140 -12.12 8.94 -5.05
CA LYS A 140 -12.17 8.37 -3.70
C LYS A 140 -12.19 9.49 -2.66
N VAL A 141 -13.18 9.45 -1.78
CA VAL A 141 -13.31 10.33 -0.61
C VAL A 141 -13.24 9.47 0.63
N GLU A 142 -12.53 9.94 1.63
CA GLU A 142 -12.40 9.25 2.91
C GLU A 142 -12.82 10.18 4.05
N TYR A 143 -13.40 9.59 5.09
CA TYR A 143 -13.59 10.24 6.38
C TYR A 143 -12.81 9.47 7.42
N ARG A 144 -11.77 10.09 7.97
CA ARG A 144 -10.84 9.51 8.93
C ARG A 144 -11.03 10.17 10.29
N THR A 145 -11.22 9.37 11.34
CA THR A 145 -11.43 9.88 12.68
C THR A 145 -10.85 8.98 13.74
N ALA A 146 -10.34 9.59 14.79
CA ALA A 146 -10.06 8.90 16.04
C ALA A 146 -11.38 8.53 16.75
N LEU A 147 -11.41 7.45 17.52
CA LEU A 147 -12.59 6.95 18.20
C LEU A 147 -12.55 7.21 19.72
N GLY A 148 -13.60 7.85 20.23
CA GLY A 148 -13.72 8.23 21.63
C GLY A 148 -12.67 9.30 22.01
N ASP A 149 -12.09 9.17 23.21
CA ASP A 149 -11.06 10.09 23.74
C ASP A 149 -9.63 9.64 23.38
N ARG A 150 -9.49 8.71 22.44
CA ARG A 150 -8.21 8.13 22.01
C ARG A 150 -7.55 8.97 20.92
N ILE A 151 -6.24 8.79 20.78
CA ILE A 151 -5.53 9.25 19.59
C ILE A 151 -5.80 8.32 18.41
N SER A 152 -5.53 8.80 17.21
CA SER A 152 -5.56 7.96 16.01
C SER A 152 -4.48 6.88 16.06
N THR A 153 -4.74 5.72 15.44
CA THR A 153 -3.78 4.63 15.40
C THR A 153 -2.53 4.98 14.58
N GLN A 154 -2.63 5.93 13.65
CA GLN A 154 -1.48 6.50 12.95
C GLN A 154 -0.56 7.27 13.92
N ALA A 155 -1.12 8.04 14.86
CA ALA A 155 -0.34 8.86 15.78
C ALA A 155 0.33 8.06 16.92
N LEU A 156 -0.06 6.80 17.14
CA LEU A 156 0.46 6.00 18.25
C LEU A 156 1.97 5.75 18.11
N GLY A 157 2.46 5.33 16.95
CA GLY A 157 3.87 5.02 16.71
C GLY A 157 4.80 6.21 17.02
N PRO A 158 4.62 7.37 16.38
CA PRO A 158 5.40 8.57 16.66
C PRO A 158 5.35 8.99 18.13
N SER A 159 4.19 8.87 18.81
CA SER A 159 4.04 9.21 20.24
C SER A 159 4.87 8.33 21.18
N LEU A 160 5.29 7.16 20.72
CA LEU A 160 6.12 6.20 21.45
C LEU A 160 7.60 6.24 21.01
N GLY A 161 7.96 7.13 20.07
CA GLY A 161 9.32 7.27 19.55
C GLY A 161 9.68 6.28 18.43
N TYR A 162 8.69 5.61 17.86
CA TYR A 162 8.88 4.80 16.66
C TYR A 162 9.14 5.71 15.44
N ALA A 163 10.24 5.47 14.71
CA ALA A 163 10.50 6.12 13.42
C ALA A 163 9.70 5.40 12.33
N GLY A 164 8.41 5.71 12.28
CA GLY A 164 7.40 5.10 11.44
C GLY A 164 6.02 5.23 12.06
N VAL A 165 5.05 4.56 11.46
CA VAL A 165 3.68 4.50 11.95
C VAL A 165 3.17 3.05 11.95
N PHE A 166 2.43 2.67 12.99
CA PHE A 166 1.81 1.34 13.08
C PHE A 166 0.65 1.16 12.09
N SER A 167 0.10 2.29 11.63
CA SER A 167 -1.04 2.30 10.69
C SER A 167 -1.01 3.54 9.82
N SER A 168 -0.62 3.40 8.56
CA SER A 168 -0.34 4.54 7.69
C SER A 168 -1.56 5.37 7.30
N THR A 169 -2.76 4.77 7.24
CA THR A 169 -3.97 5.40 6.70
C THR A 169 -5.00 5.79 7.77
N TYR A 170 -4.80 5.39 9.02
CA TYR A 170 -5.78 5.58 10.10
C TYR A 170 -5.51 6.85 10.92
N SER A 171 -5.54 8.01 10.25
CA SER A 171 -5.36 9.34 10.83
C SER A 171 -6.66 9.88 11.46
N ASP A 172 -6.61 11.13 11.92
CA ASP A 172 -7.77 11.92 12.42
C ASP A 172 -7.95 13.19 11.56
N ALA A 173 -7.80 13.05 10.24
CA ALA A 173 -7.81 14.17 9.31
C ALA A 173 -9.21 14.67 8.94
N GLY A 174 -10.27 14.00 9.38
CA GLY A 174 -11.64 14.33 8.95
C GLY A 174 -11.92 13.88 7.51
N ALA A 175 -12.66 14.71 6.79
CA ALA A 175 -12.98 14.45 5.38
C ALA A 175 -11.81 14.83 4.49
N ILE A 176 -11.37 13.90 3.65
CA ILE A 176 -10.28 14.10 2.69
C ILE A 176 -10.64 13.61 1.30
N LEU A 177 -10.15 14.31 0.28
CA LEU A 177 -10.22 13.89 -1.12
C LEU A 177 -8.92 13.19 -1.50
N THR A 178 -8.93 11.86 -1.54
CA THR A 178 -7.71 11.10 -1.84
C THR A 178 -7.47 10.94 -3.34
N ASN A 179 -8.53 10.72 -4.12
CA ASN A 179 -8.41 10.55 -5.56
C ASN A 179 -9.51 11.33 -6.28
N LEU A 180 -9.13 12.10 -7.29
CA LEU A 180 -10.01 12.67 -8.31
C LEU A 180 -9.17 12.94 -9.55
N TYR A 181 -9.01 11.93 -10.39
CA TYR A 181 -8.14 12.02 -11.55
C TYR A 181 -8.77 11.40 -12.79
N TRP A 182 -8.34 11.89 -13.95
CA TRP A 182 -8.59 11.25 -15.22
C TRP A 182 -7.53 10.18 -15.47
N ARG A 183 -7.97 8.96 -15.81
CA ARG A 183 -7.15 7.88 -16.31
C ARG A 183 -7.43 7.68 -17.78
N GLN A 184 -6.38 7.58 -18.61
CA GLN A 184 -6.49 7.26 -20.03
C GLN A 184 -5.58 6.09 -20.36
N HIS A 185 -6.13 5.03 -20.96
CA HIS A 185 -5.36 4.02 -21.65
C HIS A 185 -5.28 4.34 -23.15
N PHE A 186 -4.20 3.94 -23.79
CA PHE A 186 -3.96 4.19 -25.22
C PHE A 186 -3.00 3.16 -25.81
N ALA A 187 -2.88 3.14 -27.17
CA ALA A 187 -2.02 2.24 -27.92
C ALA A 187 -2.35 0.74 -27.69
N GLY A 188 -3.64 0.40 -27.66
CA GLY A 188 -4.12 -0.95 -27.38
C GLY A 188 -3.84 -1.39 -25.95
N GLY A 189 -3.91 -0.46 -24.97
CA GLY A 189 -3.63 -0.69 -23.56
C GLY A 189 -2.14 -0.80 -23.21
N ARG A 190 -1.21 -0.55 -24.12
CA ARG A 190 0.23 -0.54 -23.84
C ARG A 190 0.65 0.69 -23.05
N GLY A 191 -0.02 1.81 -23.24
CA GLY A 191 0.19 3.06 -22.52
C GLY A 191 -0.94 3.36 -21.55
N GLY A 192 -0.61 4.03 -20.45
CA GLY A 192 -1.55 4.57 -19.50
C GLY A 192 -1.07 5.91 -18.96
N LEU A 193 -2.01 6.82 -18.71
CA LEU A 193 -1.79 8.13 -18.12
C LEU A 193 -2.80 8.36 -16.99
N VAL A 194 -2.38 8.95 -15.90
CA VAL A 194 -3.24 9.51 -14.86
C VAL A 194 -2.89 10.97 -14.65
N VAL A 195 -3.89 11.83 -14.43
CA VAL A 195 -3.71 13.26 -14.17
C VAL A 195 -4.85 13.81 -13.32
N GLY A 196 -4.51 14.54 -12.26
CA GLY A 196 -5.46 15.16 -11.31
C GLY A 196 -5.00 15.02 -9.87
N GLN A 197 -5.95 14.87 -8.94
CA GLN A 197 -5.68 14.54 -7.53
C GLN A 197 -5.33 13.06 -7.43
N VAL A 198 -4.06 12.73 -7.29
CA VAL A 198 -3.54 11.34 -7.27
C VAL A 198 -3.00 10.96 -5.91
N ASP A 199 -3.02 9.67 -5.59
CA ASP A 199 -2.24 9.08 -4.50
C ASP A 199 -1.03 8.35 -5.11
N PRO A 200 0.21 8.88 -5.00
CA PRO A 200 1.39 8.21 -5.54
C PRO A 200 1.58 6.80 -4.99
N TYR A 201 1.15 6.54 -3.75
CA TYR A 201 1.24 5.21 -3.15
C TYR A 201 0.34 4.16 -3.81
N ASP A 202 -0.65 4.57 -4.59
CA ASP A 202 -1.50 3.64 -5.34
C ASP A 202 -0.74 2.94 -6.48
N TYR A 203 0.39 3.50 -6.97
CA TYR A 203 1.09 2.97 -8.15
C TYR A 203 2.62 2.99 -8.08
N VAL A 204 3.23 3.69 -7.11
CA VAL A 204 4.68 3.73 -6.93
C VAL A 204 5.12 2.65 -5.94
N ASN A 205 6.02 1.76 -6.35
CA ASN A 205 6.63 0.74 -5.50
C ASN A 205 5.64 -0.20 -4.77
N VAL A 206 4.56 -0.59 -5.43
CA VAL A 206 3.47 -1.45 -4.90
C VAL A 206 3.74 -2.94 -5.11
N ASN A 207 3.20 -3.76 -4.22
CA ASN A 207 3.18 -5.22 -4.30
C ASN A 207 1.86 -5.78 -3.73
N SER A 208 1.66 -7.10 -3.77
CA SER A 208 0.43 -7.77 -3.33
C SER A 208 0.07 -7.60 -1.84
N LEU A 209 1.03 -7.18 -1.00
CA LEU A 209 0.84 -7.01 0.43
C LEU A 209 0.87 -5.52 0.86
N SER A 210 0.84 -4.58 -0.08
CA SER A 210 0.90 -3.13 0.18
C SER A 210 -0.44 -2.49 0.54
N SER A 211 -1.56 -3.23 0.48
CA SER A 211 -2.88 -2.66 0.82
C SER A 211 -3.09 -2.60 2.34
N PRO A 212 -3.22 -1.40 2.94
CA PRO A 212 -3.47 -1.24 4.37
C PRO A 212 -4.86 -1.74 4.78
N TRP A 213 -5.74 -1.97 3.82
CA TRP A 213 -7.09 -2.44 4.04
C TRP A 213 -7.16 -3.95 4.23
N THR A 214 -6.28 -4.70 3.58
CA THR A 214 -6.36 -6.16 3.48
C THR A 214 -5.08 -6.92 3.86
N ALA A 215 -3.96 -6.21 4.06
CA ALA A 215 -2.66 -6.79 4.36
C ALA A 215 -1.96 -6.04 5.51
N PHE A 216 -0.65 -5.75 5.39
CA PHE A 216 0.10 -5.01 6.40
C PHE A 216 -0.41 -3.57 6.58
N THR A 217 -0.34 -3.05 7.82
CA THR A 217 -0.66 -1.65 8.15
C THR A 217 0.56 -0.84 8.55
N ASN A 218 1.60 -1.49 9.07
CA ASN A 218 2.82 -0.80 9.44
C ASN A 218 3.54 -0.27 8.20
N LEU A 219 3.97 0.99 8.26
CA LEU A 219 4.70 1.69 7.19
C LEU A 219 5.88 0.88 6.65
N ALA A 220 6.58 0.12 7.51
CA ALA A 220 7.74 -0.67 7.13
C ALA A 220 7.44 -1.77 6.09
N PHE A 221 6.17 -2.19 5.97
CA PHE A 221 5.73 -3.27 5.07
C PHE A 221 4.71 -2.81 4.04
N GLU A 222 3.82 -1.92 4.43
CA GLU A 222 2.76 -1.40 3.58
C GLU A 222 3.33 -0.45 2.52
N GLN A 223 4.26 0.42 2.91
CA GLN A 223 4.96 1.35 2.02
C GLN A 223 6.47 1.09 2.07
N GLN A 224 7.25 1.96 1.42
CA GLN A 224 8.71 1.95 1.55
C GLN A 224 9.14 3.17 2.38
N PRO A 225 9.63 2.98 3.62
CA PRO A 225 9.93 4.09 4.53
C PRO A 225 11.02 5.06 4.06
N THR A 226 11.80 4.65 3.07
CA THR A 226 12.84 5.48 2.42
C THR A 226 12.30 6.22 1.19
N LEU A 227 11.00 6.14 0.91
CA LEU A 227 10.36 6.81 -0.22
C LEU A 227 9.36 7.81 0.36
N PRO A 228 9.72 9.11 0.46
CA PRO A 228 8.86 10.14 1.02
C PRO A 228 7.85 10.62 -0.01
N ALA A 229 7.03 9.69 -0.55
CA ALA A 229 5.95 10.10 -1.44
C ALA A 229 4.97 10.99 -0.66
N PRO A 230 4.52 12.10 -1.27
CA PRO A 230 3.66 13.06 -0.60
C PRO A 230 2.27 12.48 -0.31
N PRO A 231 1.47 13.13 0.54
CA PRO A 231 0.04 12.92 0.60
C PRO A 231 -0.64 13.07 -0.76
N GLN A 232 -1.93 12.78 -0.81
CA GLN A 232 -2.72 12.86 -2.03
C GLN A 232 -2.87 14.31 -2.50
N GLY A 233 -2.46 14.59 -3.75
CA GLY A 233 -2.42 15.93 -4.31
C GLY A 233 -2.42 15.96 -5.83
N LEU A 234 -2.25 17.14 -6.39
CA LEU A 234 -2.12 17.29 -7.85
C LEU A 234 -0.89 16.56 -8.36
N GLY A 235 -1.06 15.85 -9.46
CA GLY A 235 0.03 15.12 -10.07
C GLY A 235 -0.36 14.47 -11.38
N ALA A 236 0.64 13.86 -12.00
CA ALA A 236 0.47 13.05 -13.20
C ALA A 236 1.50 11.94 -13.23
N ALA A 237 1.11 10.79 -13.79
CA ALA A 237 2.02 9.69 -14.05
C ALA A 237 1.67 9.00 -15.34
N ALA A 238 2.70 8.58 -16.08
CA ALA A 238 2.57 7.82 -17.31
C ALA A 238 3.24 6.46 -17.16
N ARG A 239 2.60 5.43 -17.67
CA ARG A 239 3.12 4.07 -17.73
C ARG A 239 3.18 3.62 -19.18
N TRP A 240 4.25 2.91 -19.53
CA TRP A 240 4.41 2.32 -20.83
C TRP A 240 4.93 0.88 -20.73
N ARG A 241 4.25 -0.04 -21.37
CA ARG A 241 4.69 -1.43 -21.51
C ARG A 241 5.63 -1.55 -22.70
N LEU A 242 6.91 -1.84 -22.42
CA LEU A 242 7.94 -1.96 -23.45
C LEU A 242 7.73 -3.24 -24.29
N ASP A 243 7.47 -4.34 -23.59
CA ASP A 243 7.13 -5.64 -24.15
C ASP A 243 6.18 -6.41 -23.22
N ASP A 244 6.07 -7.72 -23.32
CA ASP A 244 5.15 -8.52 -22.50
C ASP A 244 5.57 -8.63 -21.03
N ASN A 245 6.83 -8.34 -20.72
CA ASN A 245 7.39 -8.48 -19.37
C ASN A 245 7.82 -7.14 -18.76
N TRP A 246 8.32 -6.20 -19.54
CA TRP A 246 8.93 -4.96 -19.08
C TRP A 246 8.01 -3.75 -19.21
N GLN A 247 8.08 -2.90 -18.19
CA GLN A 247 7.36 -1.64 -18.16
C GLN A 247 8.24 -0.52 -17.60
N VAL A 248 7.90 0.71 -17.95
CA VAL A 248 8.41 1.93 -17.33
C VAL A 248 7.23 2.75 -16.79
N LEU A 249 7.46 3.43 -15.69
CA LEU A 249 6.54 4.34 -15.04
C LEU A 249 7.31 5.61 -14.72
N ALA A 250 6.75 6.78 -15.03
CA ALA A 250 7.32 8.06 -14.63
C ALA A 250 6.19 9.02 -14.23
N GLY A 251 6.45 9.89 -13.27
CA GLY A 251 5.45 10.83 -12.83
C GLY A 251 5.99 11.86 -11.84
N PHE A 252 5.09 12.75 -11.48
CA PHE A 252 5.31 13.75 -10.42
C PHE A 252 4.01 13.96 -9.63
N ALA A 253 4.15 14.46 -8.42
CA ALA A 253 3.04 14.91 -7.58
C ALA A 253 3.46 16.13 -6.75
N ASP A 254 2.49 16.89 -6.29
CA ASP A 254 2.64 17.97 -5.34
C ASP A 254 3.33 17.46 -4.06
N ALA A 255 4.48 18.05 -3.70
CA ALA A 255 5.24 17.63 -2.53
C ALA A 255 4.64 18.12 -1.20
N ASN A 256 3.81 19.17 -1.23
CA ASN A 256 3.16 19.82 -0.08
C ASN A 256 1.64 19.55 -0.01
N ALA A 257 1.15 18.53 -0.70
CA ALA A 257 -0.27 18.26 -0.82
C ALA A 257 -0.99 18.12 0.53
N ASP A 258 -2.16 18.76 0.63
CA ASP A 258 -3.12 18.58 1.73
C ASP A 258 -4.47 18.08 1.18
N PRO A 259 -4.79 16.80 1.35
CA PRO A 259 -6.05 16.23 0.86
C PRO A 259 -7.28 16.69 1.66
N SER A 260 -7.11 17.36 2.81
CA SER A 260 -8.21 17.94 3.59
C SER A 260 -8.67 19.29 3.03
N GLU A 261 -7.75 20.01 2.36
CA GLU A 261 -8.01 21.30 1.70
C GLU A 261 -7.61 21.27 0.20
N PRO A 262 -8.15 20.34 -0.61
CA PRO A 262 -7.63 20.03 -1.94
C PRO A 262 -7.64 21.20 -2.92
N TRP A 263 -8.57 22.15 -2.75
CA TRP A 263 -8.63 23.34 -3.62
C TRP A 263 -7.61 24.41 -3.25
N GLN A 264 -7.24 24.51 -1.97
CA GLN A 264 -6.17 25.38 -1.52
C GLN A 264 -4.82 24.77 -1.94
N SER A 265 -4.59 23.50 -1.61
CA SER A 265 -3.40 22.75 -2.01
C SER A 265 -3.14 22.84 -3.53
N ALA A 266 -4.20 22.72 -4.34
CA ALA A 266 -4.06 22.87 -5.79
C ALA A 266 -3.62 24.27 -6.23
N ARG A 267 -4.00 25.33 -5.52
CA ARG A 267 -3.54 26.72 -5.81
C ARG A 267 -2.08 26.89 -5.40
N ASP A 268 -1.76 26.46 -4.19
CA ASP A 268 -0.41 26.57 -3.64
C ASP A 268 0.60 25.81 -4.50
N PHE A 269 0.21 24.63 -5.01
CA PHE A 269 1.02 23.88 -5.96
C PHE A 269 1.40 24.67 -7.23
N PHE A 270 0.47 25.47 -7.80
CA PHE A 270 0.80 26.27 -8.98
C PHE A 270 1.61 27.52 -8.66
N ASP A 271 1.57 27.98 -7.42
CA ASP A 271 2.34 29.16 -6.97
C ASP A 271 3.78 28.77 -6.59
N GLU A 272 3.99 27.60 -5.94
CA GLU A 272 5.29 27.13 -5.43
C GLU A 272 5.97 26.15 -6.39
N PHE A 273 5.22 25.24 -6.97
CA PHE A 273 5.65 24.17 -7.88
C PHE A 273 6.75 23.25 -7.29
N GLU A 274 6.65 22.93 -6.01
CA GLU A 274 7.51 21.98 -5.33
C GLU A 274 6.98 20.56 -5.56
N THR A 275 7.82 19.65 -6.09
CA THR A 275 7.35 18.37 -6.62
C THR A 275 8.13 17.18 -6.08
N PHE A 276 7.41 16.08 -5.87
CA PHE A 276 7.96 14.72 -5.83
C PHE A 276 7.98 14.16 -7.25
N LYS A 277 9.12 13.66 -7.70
CA LYS A 277 9.32 13.07 -9.03
C LYS A 277 9.77 11.63 -8.89
N HIS A 278 9.33 10.76 -9.80
CA HIS A 278 9.77 9.37 -9.79
C HIS A 278 9.87 8.80 -11.20
N VAL A 279 10.80 7.85 -11.34
CA VAL A 279 10.91 6.97 -12.51
C VAL A 279 11.11 5.54 -12.01
N ALA A 280 10.37 4.60 -12.57
CA ALA A 280 10.51 3.19 -12.24
C ALA A 280 10.61 2.32 -13.49
N ILE A 281 11.41 1.27 -13.40
CA ILE A 281 11.42 0.15 -14.34
C ILE A 281 10.95 -1.10 -13.59
N GLY A 282 10.02 -1.83 -14.19
CA GLY A 282 9.47 -3.06 -13.62
C GLY A 282 9.50 -4.21 -14.61
N TRP A 283 9.74 -5.40 -14.10
CA TRP A 283 9.62 -6.66 -14.80
C TRP A 283 8.60 -7.57 -14.12
N ALA A 284 7.78 -8.25 -14.89
CA ALA A 284 6.85 -9.27 -14.43
C ALA A 284 6.80 -10.44 -15.40
N PRO A 285 6.62 -11.69 -14.92
CA PRO A 285 6.52 -12.85 -15.82
C PRO A 285 5.26 -12.80 -16.68
N ASP A 286 4.17 -12.24 -16.14
CA ASP A 286 2.92 -11.97 -16.83
C ASP A 286 2.43 -10.56 -16.46
N TRP A 287 1.96 -9.83 -17.44
CA TRP A 287 1.41 -8.49 -17.23
C TRP A 287 0.19 -8.48 -16.30
N ALA A 288 -0.63 -9.51 -16.33
CA ALA A 288 -1.79 -9.63 -15.45
C ALA A 288 -1.39 -9.70 -13.97
N ASP A 289 -0.27 -10.36 -13.68
CA ASP A 289 0.24 -10.59 -12.33
C ASP A 289 1.29 -9.56 -11.87
N ARG A 290 1.48 -8.45 -12.59
CA ARG A 290 2.57 -7.48 -12.37
C ARG A 290 2.65 -6.85 -10.97
N TYR A 291 1.61 -6.94 -10.18
CA TYR A 291 1.61 -6.50 -8.79
C TYR A 291 1.81 -7.65 -7.79
N ASP A 292 1.55 -8.88 -8.21
CA ASP A 292 1.79 -10.09 -7.42
C ASP A 292 3.20 -10.63 -7.63
N GLN A 293 3.71 -10.55 -8.88
CA GLN A 293 5.01 -11.07 -9.27
C GLN A 293 5.77 -9.98 -10.01
N THR A 294 6.66 -9.28 -9.29
CA THR A 294 7.40 -8.16 -9.88
C THR A 294 8.81 -8.04 -9.36
N LEU A 295 9.70 -7.58 -10.23
CA LEU A 295 10.96 -6.94 -9.86
C LEU A 295 10.85 -5.48 -10.28
N GLN A 296 10.94 -4.56 -9.35
CA GLN A 296 10.80 -3.13 -9.62
C GLN A 296 11.90 -2.31 -8.96
N LEU A 297 12.53 -1.44 -9.74
CA LEU A 297 13.44 -0.40 -9.27
C LEU A 297 12.78 0.96 -9.51
N THR A 298 12.67 1.75 -8.46
CA THR A 298 12.18 3.13 -8.49
C THR A 298 13.31 4.08 -8.07
N ILE A 299 13.54 5.13 -8.83
CA ILE A 299 14.39 6.26 -8.46
C ILE A 299 13.48 7.46 -8.28
N TRP A 300 13.71 8.24 -7.26
CA TRP A 300 12.89 9.39 -6.92
C TRP A 300 13.73 10.61 -6.50
N GLN A 301 13.12 11.79 -6.59
CA GLN A 301 13.65 13.07 -6.14
C GLN A 301 12.47 13.92 -5.64
N VAL A 302 12.70 14.67 -4.55
CA VAL A 302 11.77 15.67 -4.01
C VAL A 302 12.48 17.02 -4.01
N ASP A 303 11.80 18.05 -4.43
CA ASP A 303 12.29 19.43 -4.32
C ASP A 303 12.32 19.88 -2.86
N GLU A 304 13.10 20.90 -2.52
CA GLU A 304 13.05 21.56 -1.21
C GLU A 304 11.61 22.02 -0.94
N ARG A 305 11.12 21.70 0.27
CA ARG A 305 9.79 22.16 0.73
C ARG A 305 10.01 23.34 1.67
N THR A 306 10.07 24.53 1.07
CA THR A 306 10.54 25.76 1.72
C THR A 306 9.71 26.12 2.94
N GLU A 307 8.38 26.06 2.86
CA GLU A 307 7.50 26.39 3.99
C GLU A 307 7.54 25.33 5.09
N ALA A 308 7.74 24.06 4.74
CA ALA A 308 7.88 22.97 5.68
C ALA A 308 9.28 22.91 6.32
N GLY A 309 10.26 23.63 5.79
CA GLY A 309 11.65 23.60 6.23
C GLY A 309 12.32 22.25 6.01
N VAL A 310 11.98 21.55 4.95
CA VAL A 310 12.52 20.24 4.58
C VAL A 310 13.37 20.38 3.33
N GLU A 311 14.64 20.02 3.44
CA GLU A 311 15.60 20.07 2.34
C GLU A 311 15.20 19.15 1.18
N ASP A 312 15.72 19.44 -0.02
CA ASP A 312 15.57 18.56 -1.17
C ASP A 312 16.28 17.23 -0.93
N GLY A 313 15.90 16.23 -1.68
CA GLY A 313 16.54 14.94 -1.55
C GLY A 313 16.16 13.96 -2.66
N TYR A 314 16.86 12.83 -2.65
CA TYR A 314 16.69 11.78 -3.64
C TYR A 314 16.93 10.40 -3.06
N GLY A 315 16.50 9.38 -3.77
CA GLY A 315 16.75 8.02 -3.35
C GLY A 315 16.32 6.98 -4.36
N ALA A 316 16.39 5.75 -3.89
CA ALA A 316 16.01 4.58 -4.68
C ALA A 316 15.30 3.55 -3.81
N ALA A 317 14.34 2.85 -4.41
CA ALA A 317 13.59 1.77 -3.79
C ALA A 317 13.51 0.58 -4.74
N PHE A 318 13.82 -0.61 -4.23
CA PHE A 318 13.71 -1.86 -4.94
C PHE A 318 12.67 -2.74 -4.27
N THR A 319 11.81 -3.38 -5.07
CA THR A 319 10.85 -4.39 -4.61
C THR A 319 10.95 -5.62 -5.50
N ALA A 320 11.06 -6.77 -4.85
CA ALA A 320 10.86 -8.08 -5.46
C ALA A 320 9.69 -8.76 -4.76
N SER A 321 8.66 -9.14 -5.51
CA SER A 321 7.54 -9.93 -5.02
C SER A 321 7.29 -11.12 -5.91
N GLY A 322 6.76 -12.19 -5.34
CA GLY A 322 6.45 -13.40 -6.05
C GLY A 322 5.15 -14.03 -5.54
N ARG A 323 4.61 -14.94 -6.37
CA ARG A 323 3.49 -15.79 -5.99
C ARG A 323 3.89 -17.24 -6.17
N ARG A 324 3.78 -18.00 -5.10
CA ARG A 324 4.07 -19.44 -5.05
C ARG A 324 3.04 -20.09 -4.18
N ASP A 325 1.87 -20.32 -4.72
CA ASP A 325 0.70 -20.75 -3.98
C ASP A 325 1.02 -21.84 -2.94
N PRO A 326 0.63 -21.63 -1.66
CA PRO A 326 -0.17 -20.52 -1.13
C PRO A 326 0.63 -19.28 -0.64
N TRP A 327 1.92 -19.16 -0.96
CA TRP A 327 2.83 -18.17 -0.44
C TRP A 327 2.98 -16.95 -1.36
N ARG A 328 3.13 -15.75 -0.74
CA ARG A 328 3.37 -14.46 -1.41
C ARG A 328 4.60 -13.78 -0.80
N PRO A 329 5.83 -14.21 -1.13
CA PRO A 329 7.04 -13.58 -0.61
C PRO A 329 7.25 -12.18 -1.18
N VAL A 330 7.78 -11.28 -0.33
CA VAL A 330 8.15 -9.91 -0.68
C VAL A 330 9.48 -9.56 -0.05
N LEU A 331 10.37 -8.93 -0.83
CA LEU A 331 11.64 -8.39 -0.39
C LEU A 331 11.75 -6.95 -0.88
N ARG A 332 12.16 -6.02 0.00
CA ARG A 332 12.31 -4.61 -0.33
C ARG A 332 13.62 -4.05 0.21
N PHE A 333 14.23 -3.17 -0.56
CA PHE A 333 15.37 -2.36 -0.17
C PHE A 333 15.09 -0.90 -0.48
N GLY A 334 15.60 0.01 0.34
CA GLY A 334 15.48 1.41 0.07
C GLY A 334 16.63 2.22 0.63
N TYR A 335 16.93 3.32 -0.07
CA TYR A 335 17.86 4.35 0.32
C TYR A 335 17.26 5.72 0.05
N ALA A 336 17.44 6.62 1.00
CA ALA A 336 17.12 8.03 0.91
C ALA A 336 18.31 8.88 1.30
N ASN A 337 18.49 9.97 0.60
CA ASN A 337 19.36 11.07 0.99
C ASN A 337 18.42 12.27 1.20
N ASP A 338 18.10 12.54 2.48
CA ASP A 338 17.22 13.62 2.92
C ASP A 338 15.75 13.56 2.42
N ALA A 339 15.15 14.69 2.04
CA ALA A 339 13.75 14.89 1.63
C ALA A 339 12.73 14.57 2.73
N GLY A 340 13.11 14.55 4.01
CA GLY A 340 12.23 14.19 5.11
C GLY A 340 11.78 12.73 5.08
N ALA A 341 12.56 11.82 4.48
CA ALA A 341 12.31 10.39 4.52
C ALA A 341 12.32 9.87 5.96
N VAL A 342 11.38 8.98 6.28
CA VAL A 342 11.26 8.40 7.64
C VAL A 342 12.49 7.59 8.03
N LEU A 343 13.07 6.87 7.05
CA LEU A 343 14.30 6.12 7.20
C LEU A 343 15.25 6.44 6.06
N GLU A 344 16.55 6.59 6.38
CA GLU A 344 17.62 6.74 5.38
C GLU A 344 17.86 5.44 4.61
N ARG A 345 17.81 4.31 5.32
CA ARG A 345 18.00 2.97 4.75
C ARG A 345 16.99 2.01 5.36
N ALA A 346 16.46 1.12 4.54
CA ALA A 346 15.56 0.07 5.01
C ALA A 346 15.71 -1.21 4.22
N VAL A 347 15.57 -2.33 4.90
CA VAL A 347 15.43 -3.67 4.32
C VAL A 347 14.21 -4.32 4.96
N SER A 348 13.25 -4.77 4.17
CA SER A 348 12.06 -5.47 4.65
C SER A 348 11.90 -6.79 3.92
N ILE A 349 11.61 -7.84 4.66
CA ILE A 349 11.26 -9.16 4.16
C ILE A 349 9.90 -9.52 4.74
N GLY A 350 9.00 -10.00 3.91
CA GLY A 350 7.68 -10.43 4.35
C GLY A 350 7.11 -11.53 3.48
N THR A 351 6.08 -12.14 3.95
CA THR A 351 5.30 -13.11 3.18
C THR A 351 3.84 -13.07 3.57
N GLY A 352 2.97 -13.27 2.58
CA GLY A 352 1.58 -13.65 2.78
C GLY A 352 1.41 -15.15 2.65
N TYR A 353 0.36 -15.69 3.26
CA TYR A 353 -0.06 -17.09 3.13
C TYR A 353 -1.58 -17.13 2.92
N ASP A 354 -1.99 -17.60 1.74
CA ASP A 354 -3.39 -17.81 1.38
C ASP A 354 -3.97 -19.01 2.12
N ALA A 355 -4.70 -18.75 3.20
CA ALA A 355 -5.32 -19.77 4.03
C ALA A 355 -6.77 -20.06 3.56
N ARG A 356 -7.33 -21.18 4.00
CA ARG A 356 -8.70 -21.62 3.67
C ARG A 356 -9.04 -21.56 2.18
N GLY A 357 -8.08 -21.93 1.31
CA GLY A 357 -8.27 -21.91 -0.15
C GLY A 357 -8.32 -20.49 -0.73
N GLY A 358 -7.56 -19.55 -0.14
CA GLY A 358 -7.45 -18.15 -0.59
C GLY A 358 -8.52 -17.21 -0.07
N LYS A 359 -9.40 -17.68 0.82
CA LYS A 359 -10.38 -16.81 1.50
C LYS A 359 -9.70 -15.91 2.53
N ASP A 360 -8.83 -16.51 3.37
CA ASP A 360 -8.11 -15.79 4.41
C ASP A 360 -6.68 -15.49 3.96
N LEU A 361 -6.07 -14.48 4.59
CA LEU A 361 -4.68 -14.12 4.38
C LEU A 361 -3.97 -13.97 5.73
N ALA A 362 -2.93 -14.76 5.96
CA ALA A 362 -1.96 -14.51 7.02
C ALA A 362 -0.77 -13.73 6.46
N GLY A 363 -0.16 -12.87 7.26
CA GLY A 363 1.06 -12.16 6.90
C GLY A 363 2.07 -12.13 8.02
N LEU A 364 3.35 -12.19 7.67
CA LEU A 364 4.48 -11.98 8.58
C LEU A 364 5.54 -11.15 7.85
N GLY A 365 6.01 -10.09 8.51
CA GLY A 365 7.06 -9.22 8.01
C GLY A 365 8.10 -8.90 9.08
N VAL A 366 9.36 -8.73 8.65
CA VAL A 366 10.49 -8.27 9.46
C VAL A 366 11.21 -7.18 8.69
N SER A 367 11.53 -6.08 9.34
CA SER A 367 12.21 -4.93 8.75
C SER A 367 13.36 -4.47 9.64
N TRP A 368 14.47 -4.09 9.01
CA TRP A 368 15.51 -3.28 9.58
C TRP A 368 15.48 -1.90 8.93
N GLY A 369 15.68 -0.86 9.73
CA GLY A 369 15.76 0.50 9.25
C GLY A 369 16.71 1.37 10.04
N ARG A 370 17.33 2.34 9.36
CA ARG A 370 18.14 3.39 9.95
C ARG A 370 17.47 4.73 9.73
N ALA A 371 17.14 5.43 10.81
CA ALA A 371 16.64 6.80 10.74
C ALA A 371 17.76 7.77 10.33
N PRO A 372 17.43 8.94 9.76
CA PRO A 372 18.40 10.02 9.49
C PRO A 372 19.18 10.42 10.75
N ASP A 373 20.29 11.16 10.58
CA ASP A 373 21.07 11.79 11.66
C ASP A 373 21.77 10.86 12.66
N ASN A 374 22.16 9.64 12.23
CA ASN A 374 22.87 8.67 13.07
C ASN A 374 22.13 8.19 14.31
N TYR A 375 20.81 8.24 14.35
CA TYR A 375 20.01 7.53 15.33
C TYR A 375 20.27 6.02 15.24
N ARG A 376 19.90 5.30 16.30
CA ARG A 376 20.11 3.85 16.34
C ARG A 376 19.29 3.10 15.30
N ASP A 377 19.78 1.94 14.91
CA ASP A 377 19.06 1.03 14.02
C ASP A 377 17.80 0.52 14.71
N GLN A 378 16.71 0.49 13.99
CA GLN A 378 15.39 0.04 14.43
C GLN A 378 14.99 -1.24 13.73
N TYR A 379 14.36 -2.15 14.45
CA TYR A 379 13.81 -3.39 13.89
C TYR A 379 12.30 -3.42 14.12
N THR A 380 11.55 -3.85 13.12
CA THR A 380 10.09 -3.92 13.16
C THR A 380 9.62 -5.29 12.72
N VAL A 381 8.67 -5.84 13.45
CA VAL A 381 7.97 -7.09 13.09
C VAL A 381 6.48 -6.80 13.06
N GLU A 382 5.77 -7.30 12.06
CA GLU A 382 4.31 -7.32 12.02
C GLU A 382 3.84 -8.70 11.61
N ALA A 383 2.82 -9.22 12.31
CA ALA A 383 2.08 -10.39 11.90
C ALA A 383 0.58 -10.11 12.00
N PHE A 384 -0.18 -10.60 11.03
CA PHE A 384 -1.64 -10.45 10.99
C PHE A 384 -2.31 -11.71 10.44
N TYR A 385 -3.61 -11.86 10.75
CA TYR A 385 -4.47 -12.87 10.13
C TYR A 385 -5.79 -12.24 9.73
N ARG A 386 -6.01 -11.99 8.44
CA ARG A 386 -7.29 -11.53 7.90
C ARG A 386 -8.24 -12.72 7.78
N TYR A 387 -9.26 -12.71 8.61
CA TYR A 387 -10.32 -13.70 8.62
C TYR A 387 -11.57 -13.17 7.91
N ASP A 388 -11.91 -13.75 6.77
CA ASP A 388 -13.14 -13.47 6.05
C ASP A 388 -14.32 -14.12 6.78
N MET A 389 -15.04 -13.32 7.57
CA MET A 389 -16.22 -13.77 8.33
C MET A 389 -17.39 -14.02 7.40
N THR A 390 -17.60 -13.12 6.45
CA THR A 390 -18.64 -13.20 5.41
C THR A 390 -18.08 -12.62 4.10
N ASP A 391 -18.90 -12.59 3.05
CA ASP A 391 -18.59 -11.93 1.77
C ASP A 391 -18.50 -10.39 1.83
N PHE A 392 -18.80 -9.78 2.99
CA PHE A 392 -18.75 -8.34 3.20
C PHE A 392 -18.17 -7.90 4.57
N LEU A 393 -17.71 -8.83 5.40
CA LEU A 393 -17.19 -8.54 6.73
C LEU A 393 -15.89 -9.29 6.99
N GLU A 394 -14.84 -8.57 7.39
CA GLU A 394 -13.52 -9.09 7.75
C GLU A 394 -13.14 -8.71 9.17
N LEU A 395 -12.45 -9.61 9.86
CA LEU A 395 -11.77 -9.36 11.13
C LEU A 395 -10.29 -9.69 10.96
N THR A 396 -9.41 -8.76 11.34
CA THR A 396 -7.96 -8.95 11.24
C THR A 396 -7.30 -8.66 12.58
N PRO A 397 -7.05 -9.66 13.45
CA PRO A 397 -6.11 -9.53 14.56
C PRO A 397 -4.69 -9.32 14.03
N GLU A 398 -3.91 -8.50 14.76
CA GLU A 398 -2.53 -8.16 14.40
C GLU A 398 -1.66 -7.97 15.64
N ILE A 399 -0.38 -8.22 15.47
CA ILE A 399 0.66 -7.98 16.46
C ILE A 399 1.82 -7.29 15.78
N GLN A 400 2.34 -6.23 16.41
CA GLN A 400 3.51 -5.50 15.93
C GLN A 400 4.53 -5.39 17.08
N TYR A 401 5.81 -5.50 16.75
CA TYR A 401 6.89 -5.41 17.72
C TYR A 401 8.03 -4.59 17.15
N VAL A 402 8.42 -3.55 17.88
CA VAL A 402 9.53 -2.67 17.50
C VAL A 402 10.63 -2.81 18.53
N VAL A 403 11.85 -3.05 18.06
CA VAL A 403 13.06 -3.06 18.88
C VAL A 403 13.86 -1.82 18.52
N ASN A 404 14.36 -1.13 19.56
CA ASN A 404 15.11 0.10 19.44
C ASN A 404 14.36 1.19 18.65
N PRO A 405 13.19 1.67 19.11
CA PRO A 405 12.51 2.78 18.43
C PRO A 405 13.47 3.96 18.27
N ALA A 406 13.69 4.38 17.01
CA ALA A 406 14.86 5.22 16.68
C ALA A 406 14.77 6.64 17.25
N ASN A 407 13.54 7.18 17.44
CA ASN A 407 13.31 8.51 17.96
C ASN A 407 13.21 8.56 19.49
N ASP A 408 13.36 7.44 20.19
CA ASP A 408 13.39 7.39 21.66
C ASP A 408 14.46 6.42 22.19
N PRO A 409 15.68 6.90 22.41
CA PRO A 409 16.79 6.08 22.91
C PRO A 409 16.55 5.48 24.31
N ALA A 410 15.57 5.98 25.08
CA ALA A 410 15.27 5.48 26.41
C ALA A 410 14.32 4.27 26.40
N THR A 411 13.68 3.99 25.28
CA THR A 411 12.80 2.84 25.10
C THR A 411 13.55 1.73 24.36
N ASP A 412 13.56 0.52 24.90
CA ASP A 412 14.24 -0.63 24.28
C ASP A 412 13.34 -1.30 23.25
N ASP A 413 12.06 -1.47 23.56
CA ASP A 413 11.09 -2.14 22.69
C ASP A 413 9.66 -1.66 22.93
N ILE A 414 8.78 -1.92 21.97
CA ILE A 414 7.36 -1.62 21.99
C ILE A 414 6.60 -2.84 21.45
N LEU A 415 5.73 -3.42 22.25
CA LEU A 415 4.78 -4.44 21.79
C LEU A 415 3.41 -3.79 21.57
N VAL A 416 2.81 -4.05 20.42
CA VAL A 416 1.47 -3.58 20.05
C VAL A 416 0.61 -4.78 19.68
N LEU A 417 -0.57 -4.84 20.30
CA LEU A 417 -1.62 -5.80 19.95
C LEU A 417 -2.80 -5.04 19.38
N GLY A 418 -3.41 -5.56 18.35
CA GLY A 418 -4.52 -4.87 17.71
C GLY A 418 -5.46 -5.76 16.92
N PHE A 419 -6.50 -5.14 16.43
CA PHE A 419 -7.40 -5.75 15.45
C PHE A 419 -8.05 -4.68 14.57
N ARG A 420 -8.42 -5.11 13.37
CA ARG A 420 -9.23 -4.33 12.42
C ARG A 420 -10.54 -5.07 12.18
N LEU A 421 -11.64 -4.32 12.04
CA LEU A 421 -12.95 -4.80 11.60
C LEU A 421 -13.37 -3.99 10.40
N ARG A 422 -13.55 -4.63 9.25
CA ARG A 422 -13.93 -3.99 7.99
C ARG A 422 -15.25 -4.53 7.47
N ALA A 423 -16.16 -3.62 7.10
CA ALA A 423 -17.36 -3.91 6.33
C ALA A 423 -17.26 -3.22 4.96
N PHE A 424 -17.54 -3.93 3.87
CA PHE A 424 -17.38 -3.42 2.50
C PHE A 424 -18.51 -3.88 1.57
N PHE A 425 -18.88 -2.99 0.59
CA PHE A 425 -20.06 -3.15 -0.26
C PHE A 425 -19.81 -2.72 -1.70
#